data_9fe521ac3e6f547567f924f4f317f929
#
_entry.id   9fe521ac3e6f547567f924f4f317f929
#
_cell.length_a   1.000
_cell.length_b   1.000
_cell.length_c   1.000
_cell.angle_alpha   90.00
_cell.angle_beta   90.00
_cell.angle_gamma   90.00
#
_symmetry.space_group_name_H-M   'P 1'
#
loop_
_entity.id
_entity.type
_entity.pdbx_description
1 polymer ?
#
loop_
_entity_poly.entity_id
_entity_poly.type
_entity_poly.pdbx_seq_one_letter_code
_entity_poly.pdbx_strand_id
1 'polypeptide(L)'
;MENLMNVAAPILDVNGLSVRYGKVEALHGAAIKVRAGQIVSVIGPNGAGKSTLLNAIMGALPTTGHAKGAVVYQGEDVSAVPVEKRVARGMCLVPEKRELFASMSVEDNLVLGAYRRKRAGERNFLDQMEPVFQLFPRLKERRKQAAGTLSGGERQMLAVGRALMGNPDLLMLDEPSLGLAPLIVKEIFHIISALRQTGVATLLIEQNARAALQISDYGYVLETGELALEGAASDLAQNPRVIETYLGLAKKAA
;
A
#
# COMPACT_ATOMS: atom_id res chain seq x y z
N MET A 1 -29.44 -15.05 -20.39
CA MET A 1 -28.07 -15.56 -20.57
C MET A 1 -27.14 -14.55 -19.91
N GLU A 2 -26.84 -14.79 -18.65
CA GLU A 2 -25.99 -13.94 -17.85
C GLU A 2 -24.56 -13.96 -18.40
N ASN A 3 -24.07 -12.77 -18.69
CA ASN A 3 -22.74 -12.51 -19.14
C ASN A 3 -21.78 -12.82 -17.97
N LEU A 4 -21.29 -14.06 -17.87
CA LEU A 4 -20.20 -14.44 -16.96
C LEU A 4 -18.97 -13.70 -17.45
N MET A 5 -18.85 -12.41 -17.10
CA MET A 5 -17.59 -11.69 -17.18
C MET A 5 -16.56 -12.53 -16.43
N ASN A 6 -15.56 -12.98 -17.16
CA ASN A 6 -14.39 -13.70 -16.67
C ASN A 6 -13.67 -12.80 -15.64
N VAL A 7 -14.12 -12.84 -14.40
CA VAL A 7 -13.54 -12.02 -13.32
C VAL A 7 -12.19 -12.64 -13.01
N ALA A 8 -11.12 -12.02 -13.50
CA ALA A 8 -9.76 -12.45 -13.24
C ALA A 8 -9.54 -12.73 -11.75
N ALA A 9 -8.86 -13.85 -11.47
CA ALA A 9 -8.55 -14.24 -10.09
C ALA A 9 -7.80 -13.11 -9.37
N PRO A 10 -8.05 -12.88 -8.08
CA PRO A 10 -7.33 -11.86 -7.32
C PRO A 10 -5.84 -12.21 -7.22
N ILE A 11 -4.98 -11.20 -7.33
CA ILE A 11 -3.54 -11.34 -7.06
C ILE A 11 -3.28 -11.53 -5.56
N LEU A 12 -4.10 -10.88 -4.72
CA LEU A 12 -4.11 -11.05 -3.26
C LEU A 12 -5.54 -11.41 -2.83
N ASP A 13 -5.67 -12.49 -2.08
CA ASP A 13 -6.91 -12.92 -1.44
C ASP A 13 -6.63 -13.25 0.03
N VAL A 14 -7.15 -12.41 0.92
CA VAL A 14 -7.02 -12.55 2.37
C VAL A 14 -8.34 -13.06 2.92
N ASN A 15 -8.30 -14.17 3.66
CA ASN A 15 -9.50 -14.82 4.15
C ASN A 15 -9.43 -15.07 5.66
N GLY A 16 -10.34 -14.44 6.40
CA GLY A 16 -10.51 -14.63 7.83
C GLY A 16 -9.27 -14.27 8.65
N LEU A 17 -8.53 -13.23 8.23
CA LEU A 17 -7.29 -12.84 8.87
C LEU A 17 -7.55 -12.16 10.22
N SER A 18 -7.18 -12.82 11.30
CA SER A 18 -7.20 -12.29 12.67
C SER A 18 -5.78 -12.13 13.19
N VAL A 19 -5.53 -11.05 13.94
CA VAL A 19 -4.20 -10.78 14.53
C VAL A 19 -4.34 -10.42 15.99
N ARG A 20 -3.48 -11.03 16.81
CA ARG A 20 -3.41 -10.77 18.27
C ARG A 20 -2.01 -10.34 18.68
N TYR A 21 -1.93 -9.38 19.57
CA TYR A 21 -0.71 -8.97 20.29
C TYR A 21 -0.90 -9.28 21.76
N GLY A 22 -0.29 -10.38 22.21
CA GLY A 22 -0.52 -10.89 23.56
C GLY A 22 -2.02 -11.23 23.80
N LYS A 23 -2.69 -10.47 24.66
CA LYS A 23 -4.13 -10.65 24.98
C LYS A 23 -5.06 -9.79 24.12
N VAL A 24 -4.53 -8.82 23.37
CA VAL A 24 -5.32 -7.88 22.56
C VAL A 24 -5.47 -8.43 21.15
N GLU A 25 -6.68 -8.59 20.68
CA GLU A 25 -6.98 -8.88 19.30
C GLU A 25 -7.14 -7.55 18.54
N ALA A 26 -6.26 -7.33 17.58
CA ALA A 26 -6.16 -6.07 16.84
C ALA A 26 -6.81 -6.16 15.44
N LEU A 27 -7.12 -7.37 14.99
CA LEU A 27 -7.82 -7.63 13.72
C LEU A 27 -8.68 -8.88 13.87
N HIS A 28 -9.93 -8.81 13.41
CA HIS A 28 -10.95 -9.83 13.60
C HIS A 28 -11.48 -10.32 12.26
N GLY A 29 -10.97 -11.46 11.76
CA GLY A 29 -11.51 -12.17 10.60
C GLY A 29 -11.55 -11.37 9.30
N ALA A 30 -10.61 -10.45 9.08
CA ALA A 30 -10.59 -9.60 7.89
C ALA A 30 -10.51 -10.42 6.59
N ALA A 31 -11.32 -10.04 5.59
CA ALA A 31 -11.34 -10.63 4.27
C ALA A 31 -11.23 -9.52 3.22
N ILE A 32 -10.15 -9.48 2.45
CA ILE A 32 -9.93 -8.47 1.41
C ILE A 32 -9.39 -9.12 0.14
N LYS A 33 -9.72 -8.52 -1.01
CA LYS A 33 -9.25 -8.97 -2.32
C LYS A 33 -8.69 -7.81 -3.12
N VAL A 34 -7.58 -8.07 -3.80
CA VAL A 34 -6.96 -7.12 -4.74
C VAL A 34 -6.72 -7.84 -6.05
N ARG A 35 -7.10 -7.25 -7.18
CA ARG A 35 -6.84 -7.78 -8.52
C ARG A 35 -5.64 -7.09 -9.16
N ALA A 36 -5.05 -7.72 -10.17
CA ALA A 36 -3.96 -7.12 -10.94
C ALA A 36 -4.39 -5.75 -11.52
N GLY A 37 -3.52 -4.75 -11.40
CA GLY A 37 -3.78 -3.38 -11.86
C GLY A 37 -4.86 -2.62 -11.09
N GLN A 38 -5.46 -3.22 -10.05
CA GLN A 38 -6.49 -2.59 -9.22
C GLN A 38 -5.86 -1.79 -8.09
N ILE A 39 -6.45 -0.63 -7.78
CA ILE A 39 -6.17 0.11 -6.55
C ILE A 39 -7.31 -0.15 -5.56
N VAL A 40 -6.98 -0.79 -4.46
CA VAL A 40 -7.91 -1.05 -3.35
C VAL A 40 -7.48 -0.24 -2.14
N SER A 41 -8.42 0.50 -1.54
CA SER A 41 -8.15 1.23 -0.31
C SER A 41 -8.76 0.55 0.92
N VAL A 42 -8.04 0.62 2.04
CA VAL A 42 -8.59 0.34 3.38
C VAL A 42 -8.53 1.64 4.17
N ILE A 43 -9.70 2.20 4.45
CA ILE A 43 -9.85 3.46 5.19
C ILE A 43 -10.33 3.18 6.61
N GLY A 44 -9.98 4.05 7.53
CA GLY A 44 -10.42 3.92 8.93
C GLY A 44 -9.62 4.84 9.87
N PRO A 45 -10.08 5.02 11.12
CA PRO A 45 -9.41 5.87 12.08
C PRO A 45 -8.07 5.28 12.55
N ASN A 46 -7.28 6.10 13.26
CA ASN A 46 -6.06 5.62 13.90
C ASN A 46 -6.43 4.56 14.95
N GLY A 47 -5.63 3.49 15.02
CA GLY A 47 -5.88 2.37 15.91
C GLY A 47 -6.90 1.34 15.38
N ALA A 48 -7.49 1.53 14.19
CA ALA A 48 -8.44 0.57 13.61
C ALA A 48 -7.84 -0.79 13.21
N GLY A 49 -6.50 -0.93 13.20
CA GLY A 49 -5.83 -2.18 12.79
C GLY A 49 -5.23 -2.15 11.38
N LYS A 50 -5.23 -0.99 10.71
CA LYS A 50 -4.78 -0.84 9.31
C LYS A 50 -3.34 -1.33 9.07
N SER A 51 -2.35 -0.80 9.81
CA SER A 51 -0.95 -1.22 9.69
C SER A 51 -0.75 -2.67 10.15
N THR A 52 -1.55 -3.15 11.12
CA THR A 52 -1.58 -4.56 11.51
C THR A 52 -1.96 -5.46 10.35
N LEU A 53 -2.97 -5.08 9.57
CA LEU A 53 -3.41 -5.79 8.38
C LEU A 53 -2.26 -5.91 7.36
N LEU A 54 -1.58 -4.80 7.01
CA LEU A 54 -0.45 -4.84 6.06
C LEU A 54 0.71 -5.69 6.57
N ASN A 55 1.09 -5.53 7.85
CA ASN A 55 2.17 -6.30 8.43
C ASN A 55 1.86 -7.81 8.48
N ALA A 56 0.61 -8.18 8.74
CA ALA A 56 0.19 -9.58 8.68
C ALA A 56 0.22 -10.14 7.25
N ILE A 57 -0.26 -9.36 6.26
CA ILE A 57 -0.18 -9.73 4.84
C ILE A 57 1.28 -9.88 4.39
N MET A 58 2.20 -9.04 4.89
CA MET A 58 3.63 -9.15 4.60
C MET A 58 4.35 -10.25 5.39
N GLY A 59 3.74 -10.80 6.43
CA GLY A 59 4.45 -11.70 7.36
C GLY A 59 5.51 -10.97 8.18
N ALA A 60 5.31 -9.68 8.45
CA ALA A 60 6.24 -8.78 9.13
C ALA A 60 5.71 -8.35 10.52
N LEU A 61 4.88 -9.17 11.14
CA LEU A 61 4.43 -8.93 12.52
C LEU A 61 5.62 -9.03 13.49
N PRO A 62 5.66 -8.21 14.55
CA PRO A 62 6.64 -8.37 15.62
C PRO A 62 6.45 -9.74 16.33
N THR A 63 7.45 -10.16 17.09
CA THR A 63 7.47 -11.48 17.79
C THR A 63 6.30 -11.70 18.75
N THR A 64 5.66 -10.63 19.21
CA THR A 64 4.46 -10.69 20.06
C THR A 64 3.15 -10.82 19.25
N GLY A 65 3.22 -10.68 17.93
CA GLY A 65 2.07 -10.73 17.03
C GLY A 65 1.85 -12.13 16.47
N HIS A 66 0.60 -12.60 16.56
CA HIS A 66 0.18 -13.90 16.03
C HIS A 66 -0.99 -13.70 15.07
N ALA A 67 -0.83 -14.18 13.83
CA ALA A 67 -1.87 -14.17 12.81
C ALA A 67 -2.53 -15.56 12.68
N LYS A 68 -3.84 -15.55 12.39
CA LYS A 68 -4.63 -16.71 11.96
C LYS A 68 -5.42 -16.30 10.71
N GLY A 69 -5.79 -17.28 9.89
CA GLY A 69 -6.45 -17.04 8.60
C GLY A 69 -5.51 -17.34 7.44
N ALA A 70 -5.96 -17.08 6.22
CA ALA A 70 -5.21 -17.37 5.01
C ALA A 70 -4.85 -16.09 4.25
N VAL A 71 -3.62 -16.03 3.77
CA VAL A 71 -3.13 -15.02 2.83
C VAL A 71 -2.71 -15.76 1.57
N VAL A 72 -3.51 -15.63 0.51
CA VAL A 72 -3.23 -16.24 -0.79
C VAL A 72 -2.70 -15.15 -1.74
N TYR A 73 -1.55 -15.38 -2.32
CA TYR A 73 -0.91 -14.46 -3.26
C TYR A 73 -0.58 -15.20 -4.56
N GLN A 74 -1.08 -14.67 -5.69
CA GLN A 74 -0.95 -15.31 -7.02
C GLN A 74 -1.42 -16.80 -7.02
N GLY A 75 -2.49 -17.09 -6.26
CA GLY A 75 -3.05 -18.44 -6.14
C GLY A 75 -2.34 -19.37 -5.16
N GLU A 76 -1.25 -18.95 -4.52
CA GLU A 76 -0.51 -19.75 -3.53
C GLU A 76 -0.74 -19.23 -2.11
N ASP A 77 -0.95 -20.12 -1.15
CA ASP A 77 -0.99 -19.75 0.27
C ASP A 77 0.41 -19.35 0.76
N VAL A 78 0.51 -18.08 1.17
CA VAL A 78 1.75 -17.51 1.70
C VAL A 78 1.70 -17.27 3.20
N SER A 79 0.68 -17.73 3.92
CA SER A 79 0.47 -17.46 5.35
C SER A 79 1.68 -17.81 6.20
N ALA A 80 2.35 -18.93 5.91
CA ALA A 80 3.56 -19.39 6.61
C ALA A 80 4.87 -19.02 5.89
N VAL A 81 4.80 -18.27 4.78
CA VAL A 81 5.98 -17.90 4.00
C VAL A 81 6.69 -16.70 4.65
N PRO A 82 8.00 -16.76 4.92
CA PRO A 82 8.77 -15.64 5.50
C PRO A 82 8.73 -14.38 4.61
N VAL A 83 8.88 -13.21 5.24
CA VAL A 83 8.79 -11.89 4.56
C VAL A 83 9.76 -11.77 3.38
N GLU A 84 10.99 -12.27 3.49
CA GLU A 84 12.00 -12.22 2.43
C GLU A 84 11.55 -12.97 1.17
N LYS A 85 10.85 -14.09 1.36
CA LYS A 85 10.31 -14.88 0.26
C LYS A 85 9.07 -14.24 -0.36
N ARG A 86 8.22 -13.56 0.46
CA ARG A 86 7.09 -12.76 -0.06
C ARG A 86 7.61 -11.60 -0.91
N VAL A 87 8.63 -10.88 -0.42
CA VAL A 87 9.32 -9.83 -1.20
C VAL A 87 9.92 -10.41 -2.49
N ALA A 88 10.58 -11.57 -2.43
CA ALA A 88 11.14 -12.22 -3.62
C ALA A 88 10.08 -12.59 -4.67
N ARG A 89 8.82 -12.79 -4.27
CA ARG A 89 7.68 -13.07 -5.17
C ARG A 89 7.00 -11.82 -5.73
N GLY A 90 7.42 -10.61 -5.36
CA GLY A 90 6.88 -9.36 -5.90
C GLY A 90 5.93 -8.61 -4.97
N MET A 91 5.76 -9.03 -3.73
CA MET A 91 5.06 -8.22 -2.72
C MET A 91 6.00 -7.14 -2.19
N CYS A 92 5.52 -5.91 -2.10
CA CYS A 92 6.31 -4.80 -1.55
C CYS A 92 5.45 -3.95 -0.61
N LEU A 93 6.02 -3.57 0.54
CA LEU A 93 5.40 -2.69 1.52
C LEU A 93 6.24 -1.41 1.69
N VAL A 94 5.60 -0.27 1.55
CA VAL A 94 6.12 1.03 1.97
C VAL A 94 5.49 1.37 3.32
N PRO A 95 6.24 1.26 4.43
CA PRO A 95 5.71 1.53 5.76
C PRO A 95 5.52 3.04 6.00
N GLU A 96 4.67 3.40 6.96
CA GLU A 96 4.40 4.78 7.39
C GLU A 96 5.71 5.56 7.68
N LYS A 97 6.67 4.93 8.37
CA LYS A 97 7.96 5.55 8.73
C LYS A 97 8.96 5.66 7.58
N ARG A 98 8.59 5.22 6.36
CA ARG A 98 9.40 5.28 5.12
C ARG A 98 10.69 4.47 5.16
N GLU A 99 11.34 4.36 6.31
CA GLU A 99 12.55 3.57 6.60
C GLU A 99 13.66 3.74 5.55
N LEU A 100 13.99 5.00 5.25
CA LEU A 100 15.07 5.34 4.33
C LEU A 100 16.42 5.27 5.03
N PHE A 101 17.46 4.94 4.25
CA PHE A 101 18.85 5.03 4.70
C PHE A 101 19.29 6.49 4.61
N ALA A 102 19.16 7.23 5.71
CA ALA A 102 19.30 8.70 5.77
C ALA A 102 20.70 9.21 5.34
N SER A 103 21.77 8.46 5.64
CA SER A 103 23.16 8.78 5.27
C SER A 103 23.50 8.46 3.82
N MET A 104 22.70 7.64 3.14
CA MET A 104 22.90 7.27 1.75
C MET A 104 22.25 8.28 0.80
N SER A 105 22.76 8.38 -0.41
CA SER A 105 22.18 9.24 -1.44
C SER A 105 20.78 8.77 -1.87
N VAL A 106 20.03 9.64 -2.54
CA VAL A 106 18.78 9.28 -3.22
C VAL A 106 19.01 8.09 -4.14
N GLU A 107 20.04 8.16 -4.99
CA GLU A 107 20.38 7.10 -5.95
C GLU A 107 20.69 5.78 -5.26
N ASP A 108 21.49 5.78 -4.19
CA ASP A 108 21.83 4.56 -3.45
C ASP A 108 20.58 3.92 -2.80
N ASN A 109 19.68 4.74 -2.24
CA ASN A 109 18.39 4.24 -1.73
C ASN A 109 17.58 3.57 -2.83
N LEU A 110 17.52 4.15 -4.04
CA LEU A 110 16.84 3.54 -5.18
C LEU A 110 17.51 2.24 -5.61
N VAL A 111 18.85 2.21 -5.72
CA VAL A 111 19.61 0.98 -6.06
C VAL A 111 19.32 -0.16 -5.09
N LEU A 112 19.21 0.13 -3.79
CA LEU A 112 18.83 -0.87 -2.78
C LEU A 112 17.43 -1.44 -3.03
N GLY A 113 16.50 -0.66 -3.56
CA GLY A 113 15.16 -1.14 -3.96
C GLY A 113 15.20 -2.25 -5.02
N ALA A 114 16.21 -2.23 -5.89
CA ALA A 114 16.41 -3.25 -6.92
C ALA A 114 17.11 -4.54 -6.42
N TYR A 115 17.40 -4.65 -5.11
CA TYR A 115 18.12 -5.78 -4.53
C TYR A 115 17.49 -7.15 -4.86
N ARG A 116 16.16 -7.25 -4.81
CA ARG A 116 15.42 -8.45 -5.18
C ARG A 116 15.79 -8.94 -6.59
N ARG A 117 15.76 -8.04 -7.55
CA ARG A 117 16.02 -8.28 -8.96
C ARG A 117 17.47 -8.66 -9.20
N LYS A 118 18.39 -7.93 -8.56
CA LYS A 118 19.82 -8.27 -8.58
C LYS A 118 20.09 -9.68 -8.03
N ARG A 119 19.44 -10.03 -6.91
CA ARG A 119 19.60 -11.36 -6.30
C ARG A 119 18.98 -12.47 -7.15
N ALA A 120 17.93 -12.17 -7.92
CA ALA A 120 17.35 -13.10 -8.90
C ALA A 120 18.23 -13.29 -10.16
N GLY A 121 19.36 -12.59 -10.27
CA GLY A 121 20.27 -12.70 -11.39
C GLY A 121 19.87 -11.86 -12.61
N GLU A 122 18.93 -10.92 -12.47
CA GLU A 122 18.56 -10.03 -13.56
C GLU A 122 19.73 -9.12 -13.96
N ARG A 123 20.11 -9.14 -15.25
CA ARG A 123 21.22 -8.30 -15.74
C ARG A 123 20.88 -6.81 -15.74
N ASN A 124 19.62 -6.47 -16.05
CA ASN A 124 19.14 -5.10 -16.18
C ASN A 124 18.36 -4.66 -14.92
N PHE A 125 18.78 -5.07 -13.72
CA PHE A 125 18.06 -4.78 -12.47
C PHE A 125 17.93 -3.28 -12.15
N LEU A 126 18.63 -2.40 -12.85
CA LEU A 126 18.54 -0.94 -12.72
C LEU A 126 17.70 -0.27 -13.83
N ASP A 127 17.07 -1.02 -14.72
CA ASP A 127 16.25 -0.46 -15.80
C ASP A 127 15.07 0.39 -15.32
N GLN A 128 14.59 0.13 -14.10
CA GLN A 128 13.55 0.93 -13.45
C GLN A 128 14.03 2.31 -12.96
N MET A 129 15.33 2.61 -12.98
CA MET A 129 15.87 3.87 -12.46
C MET A 129 15.33 5.08 -13.24
N GLU A 130 15.39 5.04 -14.57
CA GLU A 130 14.88 6.14 -15.39
C GLU A 130 13.36 6.27 -15.34
N PRO A 131 12.53 5.20 -15.46
CA PRO A 131 11.11 5.26 -15.16
C PRO A 131 10.77 5.88 -13.80
N VAL A 132 11.48 5.51 -12.74
CA VAL A 132 11.28 6.11 -11.41
C VAL A 132 11.62 7.59 -11.41
N PHE A 133 12.69 8.02 -12.08
CA PHE A 133 13.03 9.44 -12.20
C PHE A 133 12.04 10.22 -13.07
N GLN A 134 11.38 9.58 -14.03
CA GLN A 134 10.28 10.21 -14.79
C GLN A 134 9.04 10.42 -13.92
N LEU A 135 8.71 9.47 -13.04
CA LEU A 135 7.63 9.62 -12.07
C LEU A 135 7.96 10.67 -10.99
N PHE A 136 9.23 10.79 -10.61
CA PHE A 136 9.71 11.66 -9.54
C PHE A 136 10.89 12.54 -10.02
N PRO A 137 10.66 13.57 -10.86
CA PRO A 137 11.73 14.38 -11.41
C PRO A 137 12.62 15.06 -10.35
N ARG A 138 12.04 15.44 -9.20
CA ARG A 138 12.79 16.01 -8.06
C ARG A 138 13.83 15.04 -7.48
N LEU A 139 13.58 13.73 -7.53
CA LEU A 139 14.57 12.75 -7.09
C LEU A 139 15.75 12.69 -8.07
N LYS A 140 15.51 12.88 -9.39
CA LYS A 140 16.58 12.95 -10.40
C LYS A 140 17.49 14.15 -10.17
N GLU A 141 16.91 15.33 -9.91
CA GLU A 141 17.65 16.56 -9.61
C GLU A 141 18.54 16.41 -8.37
N ARG A 142 18.07 15.63 -7.40
CA ARG A 142 18.72 15.45 -6.09
C ARG A 142 19.40 14.08 -5.94
N ARG A 143 19.68 13.38 -7.05
CA ARG A 143 20.14 11.98 -7.05
C ARG A 143 21.36 11.73 -6.16
N LYS A 144 22.25 12.71 -6.02
CA LYS A 144 23.49 12.62 -5.20
C LYS A 144 23.30 13.17 -3.77
N GLN A 145 22.14 13.75 -3.45
CA GLN A 145 21.86 14.32 -2.15
C GLN A 145 21.58 13.21 -1.12
N ALA A 146 22.04 13.40 0.13
CA ALA A 146 21.73 12.47 1.22
C ALA A 146 20.23 12.47 1.55
N ALA A 147 19.63 11.28 1.65
CA ALA A 147 18.18 11.12 1.85
C ALA A 147 17.67 11.79 3.15
N GLY A 148 18.50 11.85 4.18
CA GLY A 148 18.16 12.50 5.45
C GLY A 148 17.93 14.03 5.34
N THR A 149 18.46 14.67 4.29
CA THR A 149 18.34 16.12 4.06
C THR A 149 17.13 16.51 3.19
N LEU A 150 16.39 15.53 2.69
CA LEU A 150 15.19 15.73 1.89
C LEU A 150 14.02 16.23 2.73
N SER A 151 13.10 16.98 2.12
CA SER A 151 11.81 17.31 2.72
C SER A 151 10.96 16.05 3.00
N GLY A 152 9.91 16.17 3.82
CA GLY A 152 8.99 15.08 4.11
C GLY A 152 8.36 14.48 2.86
N GLY A 153 7.96 15.31 1.90
CA GLY A 153 7.39 14.88 0.62
C GLY A 153 8.41 14.17 -0.26
N GLU A 154 9.62 14.72 -0.40
CA GLU A 154 10.68 14.08 -1.18
C GLU A 154 11.11 12.72 -0.58
N ARG A 155 11.13 12.61 0.76
CA ARG A 155 11.34 11.32 1.43
C ARG A 155 10.23 10.32 1.11
N GLN A 156 8.97 10.77 1.04
CA GLN A 156 7.86 9.89 0.64
C GLN A 156 8.01 9.42 -0.81
N MET A 157 8.33 10.34 -1.72
CA MET A 157 8.60 10.01 -3.13
C MET A 157 9.75 9.01 -3.24
N LEU A 158 10.83 9.19 -2.45
CA LEU A 158 11.96 8.27 -2.44
C LEU A 158 11.58 6.89 -1.91
N ALA A 159 10.75 6.81 -0.86
CA ALA A 159 10.27 5.53 -0.33
C ALA A 159 9.44 4.76 -1.36
N VAL A 160 8.51 5.44 -2.05
CA VAL A 160 7.71 4.84 -3.13
C VAL A 160 8.62 4.48 -4.32
N GLY A 161 9.50 5.39 -4.74
CA GLY A 161 10.45 5.14 -5.82
C GLY A 161 11.34 3.92 -5.54
N ARG A 162 11.86 3.79 -4.32
CA ARG A 162 12.64 2.62 -3.89
C ARG A 162 11.83 1.32 -4.00
N ALA A 163 10.55 1.35 -3.64
CA ALA A 163 9.67 0.18 -3.80
C ALA A 163 9.49 -0.20 -5.28
N LEU A 164 9.30 0.80 -6.16
CA LEU A 164 9.12 0.59 -7.60
C LEU A 164 10.38 0.04 -8.29
N MET A 165 11.58 0.33 -7.78
CA MET A 165 12.82 -0.26 -8.28
C MET A 165 12.83 -1.80 -8.22
N GLY A 166 12.06 -2.37 -7.28
CA GLY A 166 11.85 -3.80 -7.16
C GLY A 166 10.94 -4.39 -8.25
N ASN A 167 10.30 -3.58 -9.07
CA ASN A 167 9.26 -3.99 -10.03
C ASN A 167 8.22 -4.90 -9.36
N PRO A 168 7.46 -4.40 -8.37
CA PRO A 168 6.50 -5.22 -7.62
C PRO A 168 5.26 -5.54 -8.44
N ASP A 169 4.67 -6.73 -8.21
CA ASP A 169 3.35 -7.07 -8.73
C ASP A 169 2.24 -6.55 -7.79
N LEU A 170 2.55 -6.47 -6.49
CA LEU A 170 1.69 -5.90 -5.45
C LEU A 170 2.46 -4.87 -4.63
N LEU A 171 2.02 -3.62 -4.69
CA LEU A 171 2.52 -2.51 -3.88
C LEU A 171 1.53 -2.22 -2.75
N MET A 172 1.99 -2.31 -1.51
CA MET A 172 1.24 -1.95 -0.32
C MET A 172 1.79 -0.66 0.27
N LEU A 173 0.91 0.29 0.58
CA LEU A 173 1.27 1.63 1.06
C LEU A 173 0.56 1.91 2.40
N ASP A 174 1.33 2.19 3.43
CA ASP A 174 0.82 2.51 4.76
C ASP A 174 0.85 4.03 5.00
N GLU A 175 -0.32 4.65 4.94
CA GLU A 175 -0.57 6.08 5.15
C GLU A 175 0.42 7.01 4.39
N PRO A 176 0.57 6.85 3.06
CA PRO A 176 1.56 7.60 2.30
C PRO A 176 1.35 9.12 2.32
N SER A 177 0.15 9.60 2.69
CA SER A 177 -0.15 11.04 2.78
C SER A 177 0.14 11.67 4.15
N LEU A 178 0.45 10.85 5.18
CA LEU A 178 0.54 11.33 6.56
C LEU A 178 1.65 12.38 6.74
N GLY A 179 1.26 13.52 7.33
CA GLY A 179 2.18 14.62 7.66
C GLY A 179 2.73 15.37 6.45
N LEU A 180 2.09 15.25 5.29
CA LEU A 180 2.49 15.94 4.07
C LEU A 180 1.62 17.18 3.79
N ALA A 181 2.23 18.17 3.13
CA ALA A 181 1.49 19.33 2.62
C ALA A 181 0.47 18.93 1.55
N PRO A 182 -0.70 19.60 1.46
CA PRO A 182 -1.79 19.20 0.55
C PRO A 182 -1.37 19.07 -0.92
N LEU A 183 -0.45 19.88 -1.40
CA LEU A 183 0.07 19.81 -2.77
C LEU A 183 0.84 18.52 -3.01
N ILE A 184 1.67 18.11 -2.04
CA ILE A 184 2.46 16.87 -2.12
C ILE A 184 1.55 15.65 -2.02
N VAL A 185 0.51 15.70 -1.18
CA VAL A 185 -0.51 14.65 -1.11
C VAL A 185 -1.13 14.42 -2.50
N LYS A 186 -1.55 15.48 -3.18
CA LYS A 186 -2.11 15.38 -4.54
C LYS A 186 -1.13 14.75 -5.53
N GLU A 187 0.15 15.14 -5.46
CA GLU A 187 1.20 14.60 -6.32
C GLU A 187 1.42 13.09 -6.08
N ILE A 188 1.53 12.67 -4.82
CA ILE A 188 1.67 11.25 -4.44
C ILE A 188 0.46 10.44 -4.92
N PHE A 189 -0.77 10.91 -4.69
CA PHE A 189 -1.97 10.20 -5.12
C PHE A 189 -2.09 10.14 -6.66
N HIS A 190 -1.66 11.20 -7.37
CA HIS A 190 -1.59 11.18 -8.82
C HIS A 190 -0.63 10.09 -9.32
N ILE A 191 0.55 9.98 -8.71
CA ILE A 191 1.54 8.95 -9.06
C ILE A 191 0.99 7.55 -8.75
N ILE A 192 0.38 7.33 -7.57
CA ILE A 192 -0.24 6.04 -7.24
C ILE A 192 -1.32 5.68 -8.27
N SER A 193 -2.15 6.65 -8.67
CA SER A 193 -3.17 6.44 -9.71
C SER A 193 -2.55 6.04 -11.06
N ALA A 194 -1.41 6.62 -11.42
CA ALA A 194 -0.71 6.30 -12.68
C ALA A 194 -0.14 4.88 -12.69
N LEU A 195 0.18 4.29 -11.53
CA LEU A 195 0.67 2.90 -11.43
C LEU A 195 -0.33 1.87 -11.97
N ARG A 196 -1.64 2.20 -11.97
CA ARG A 196 -2.66 1.35 -12.61
C ARG A 196 -2.31 0.99 -14.06
N GLN A 197 -1.75 1.94 -14.81
CA GLN A 197 -1.38 1.72 -16.22
C GLN A 197 -0.21 0.76 -16.39
N THR A 198 0.59 0.55 -15.36
CA THR A 198 1.72 -0.40 -15.36
C THR A 198 1.31 -1.82 -14.97
N GLY A 199 0.04 -2.04 -14.58
CA GLY A 199 -0.46 -3.34 -14.14
C GLY A 199 -0.16 -3.68 -12.68
N VAL A 200 0.53 -2.82 -11.95
CA VAL A 200 0.83 -3.00 -10.52
C VAL A 200 -0.46 -2.95 -9.71
N ALA A 201 -0.75 -4.00 -8.96
CA ALA A 201 -1.82 -3.99 -7.98
C ALA A 201 -1.41 -3.15 -6.77
N THR A 202 -2.33 -2.33 -6.27
CA THR A 202 -2.04 -1.45 -5.12
C THR A 202 -3.04 -1.68 -3.99
N LEU A 203 -2.53 -1.95 -2.78
CA LEU A 203 -3.31 -1.93 -1.55
C LEU A 203 -2.89 -0.69 -0.74
N LEU A 204 -3.80 0.29 -0.68
CA LEU A 204 -3.57 1.59 -0.06
C LEU A 204 -4.26 1.68 1.29
N ILE A 205 -3.52 1.88 2.34
CA ILE A 205 -4.07 2.20 3.66
C ILE A 205 -4.00 3.70 3.89
N GLU A 206 -5.13 4.30 4.29
CA GLU A 206 -5.22 5.75 4.47
C GLU A 206 -6.21 6.17 5.56
N GLN A 207 -5.88 7.24 6.26
CA GLN A 207 -6.81 7.98 7.08
C GLN A 207 -7.57 9.03 6.27
N ASN A 208 -6.94 9.59 5.23
CA ASN A 208 -7.58 10.54 4.31
C ASN A 208 -8.50 9.80 3.33
N ALA A 209 -9.68 9.39 3.84
CA ALA A 209 -10.65 8.59 3.11
C ALA A 209 -11.06 9.22 1.77
N ARG A 210 -11.25 10.55 1.73
CA ARG A 210 -11.63 11.26 0.49
C ARG A 210 -10.59 11.08 -0.60
N ALA A 211 -9.33 11.32 -0.29
CA ALA A 211 -8.27 11.21 -1.28
C ALA A 211 -8.03 9.76 -1.71
N ALA A 212 -8.11 8.81 -0.77
CA ALA A 212 -7.99 7.38 -1.06
C ALA A 212 -9.10 6.89 -2.00
N LEU A 213 -10.37 7.17 -1.68
CA LEU A 213 -11.51 6.74 -2.48
C LEU A 213 -11.53 7.36 -3.89
N GLN A 214 -11.00 8.58 -4.05
CA GLN A 214 -10.92 9.25 -5.37
C GLN A 214 -10.06 8.50 -6.38
N ILE A 215 -9.05 7.76 -5.94
CA ILE A 215 -8.13 7.05 -6.82
C ILE A 215 -8.35 5.54 -6.84
N SER A 216 -9.18 5.02 -5.94
CA SER A 216 -9.40 3.59 -5.77
C SER A 216 -10.53 3.06 -6.66
N ASP A 217 -10.47 1.78 -7.00
CA ASP A 217 -11.53 1.04 -7.68
C ASP A 217 -12.51 0.42 -6.67
N TYR A 218 -11.97 -0.03 -5.55
CA TYR A 218 -12.71 -0.67 -4.46
C TYR A 218 -12.18 -0.20 -3.11
N GLY A 219 -13.02 -0.24 -2.10
CA GLY A 219 -12.66 0.19 -0.76
C GLY A 219 -13.22 -0.71 0.33
N TYR A 220 -12.52 -0.73 1.45
CA TYR A 220 -12.92 -1.33 2.71
C TYR A 220 -12.87 -0.27 3.80
N VAL A 221 -13.82 -0.31 4.71
CA VAL A 221 -13.82 0.52 5.93
C VAL A 221 -13.48 -0.38 7.11
N LEU A 222 -12.37 -0.12 7.76
CA LEU A 222 -11.89 -0.86 8.92
C LEU A 222 -12.15 -0.04 10.19
N GLU A 223 -12.92 -0.61 11.12
CA GLU A 223 -13.26 -0.01 12.41
C GLU A 223 -12.96 -1.02 13.53
N THR A 224 -12.16 -0.65 14.49
CA THR A 224 -11.87 -1.46 15.70
C THR A 224 -11.50 -2.92 15.39
N GLY A 225 -10.71 -3.13 14.34
CA GLY A 225 -10.25 -4.46 13.89
C GLY A 225 -11.19 -5.22 12.98
N GLU A 226 -12.37 -4.68 12.65
CA GLU A 226 -13.38 -5.33 11.82
C GLU A 226 -13.63 -4.55 10.52
N LEU A 227 -13.89 -5.27 9.42
CA LEU A 227 -14.34 -4.67 8.17
C LEU A 227 -15.83 -4.33 8.29
N ALA A 228 -16.14 -3.04 8.52
CA ALA A 228 -17.49 -2.56 8.76
C ALA A 228 -18.29 -2.35 7.47
N LEU A 229 -17.63 -1.96 6.39
CA LEU A 229 -18.23 -1.72 5.07
C LEU A 229 -17.22 -2.09 3.97
N GLU A 230 -17.73 -2.49 2.81
CA GLU A 230 -16.95 -2.65 1.59
C GLU A 230 -17.78 -2.34 0.35
N GLY A 231 -17.15 -1.99 -0.75
CA GLY A 231 -17.84 -1.74 -2.02
C GLY A 231 -16.99 -1.00 -3.04
N ALA A 232 -17.57 -0.71 -4.20
CA ALA A 232 -16.93 0.17 -5.16
C ALA A 232 -16.59 1.51 -4.50
N ALA A 233 -15.41 2.05 -4.81
CA ALA A 233 -14.96 3.29 -4.17
C ALA A 233 -15.91 4.47 -4.43
N SER A 234 -16.54 4.51 -5.61
CA SER A 234 -17.60 5.47 -5.95
C SER A 234 -18.80 5.41 -5.02
N ASP A 235 -19.21 4.19 -4.64
CA ASP A 235 -20.39 3.96 -3.81
C ASP A 235 -20.09 4.31 -2.35
N LEU A 236 -18.89 3.92 -1.87
CA LEU A 236 -18.43 4.29 -0.54
C LEU A 236 -18.27 5.81 -0.39
N ALA A 237 -17.80 6.50 -1.43
CA ALA A 237 -17.69 7.96 -1.41
C ALA A 237 -19.03 8.70 -1.30
N GLN A 238 -20.14 8.02 -1.65
CA GLN A 238 -21.51 8.52 -1.55
C GLN A 238 -22.27 7.95 -0.34
N ASN A 239 -21.69 6.99 0.37
CA ASN A 239 -22.34 6.36 1.51
C ASN A 239 -22.49 7.36 2.68
N PRO A 240 -23.71 7.60 3.21
CA PRO A 240 -23.97 8.58 4.26
C PRO A 240 -23.09 8.36 5.52
N ARG A 241 -22.89 7.10 5.95
CA ARG A 241 -22.06 6.75 7.09
C ARG A 241 -20.59 7.12 6.83
N VAL A 242 -20.08 6.84 5.64
CA VAL A 242 -18.71 7.18 5.25
C VAL A 242 -18.52 8.69 5.17
N ILE A 243 -19.50 9.41 4.61
CA ILE A 243 -19.48 10.88 4.51
C ILE A 243 -19.46 11.51 5.89
N GLU A 244 -20.34 11.09 6.77
CA GLU A 244 -20.47 11.65 8.13
C GLU A 244 -19.25 11.37 8.98
N THR A 245 -18.71 10.14 8.91
CA THR A 245 -17.63 9.68 9.80
C THR A 245 -16.24 10.07 9.28
N TYR A 246 -16.01 10.01 7.96
CA TYR A 246 -14.64 10.06 7.41
C TYR A 246 -14.42 11.19 6.40
N LEU A 247 -15.46 11.74 5.76
CA LEU A 247 -15.28 12.77 4.74
C LEU A 247 -15.45 14.19 5.26
N GLY A 248 -15.81 14.37 6.54
CA GLY A 248 -15.85 15.66 7.21
C GLY A 248 -16.93 16.62 6.67
N LEU A 249 -17.95 16.10 5.99
CA LEU A 249 -19.13 16.88 5.59
C LEU A 249 -20.13 16.84 6.76
N ALA A 250 -19.86 17.57 7.86
CA ALA A 250 -20.88 17.86 8.84
C ALA A 250 -22.12 18.40 8.11
N LYS A 251 -23.31 17.85 8.40
CA LYS A 251 -24.57 18.46 8.02
C LYS A 251 -24.48 19.94 8.33
N LYS A 252 -24.56 20.82 7.31
CA LYS A 252 -24.98 22.18 7.55
C LYS A 252 -26.35 22.04 8.22
N ALA A 253 -26.40 22.38 9.51
CA ALA A 253 -27.66 22.53 10.22
C ALA A 253 -28.52 23.49 9.40
N ALA A 254 -29.69 23.03 9.01
CA ALA A 254 -30.74 23.83 8.39
C ALA A 254 -31.31 24.79 9.44
#